data_a724d93cd5d19072e31def8c30df9c1f
#
_entry.id   a724d93cd5d19072e31def8c30df9c1f
#
_cell.length_a   1.000
_cell.length_b   1.000
_cell.length_c   1.000
_cell.angle_alpha   90.00
_cell.angle_beta   90.00
_cell.angle_gamma   90.00
#
_symmetry.space_group_name_H-M   'P 1'
#
loop_
_entity.id
_entity.type
_entity.pdbx_description
1 polymer ?
#
loop_
_entity_poly.entity_id
_entity_poly.type
_entity_poly.pdbx_seq_one_letter_code
_entity_poly.pdbx_strand_id
1 'polypeptide(L)'
;MFRTFASTLALGIALAGAAFAETHEVKMLNKGTDGERMVFEPAFLQVAPGDTVVFVPTDKSHNAETVDGMMPGGVEGFVGKISQEVAFTFDTAGLYGVICKPHYAMGMVMTIEVGEVDAVPSTFFEGRVPKKAKERCDAQLSNL
;
A
#
# COMPACT_ATOMS: atom_id res chain seq x y z
N MET A 1 -42.53 -55.45 4.94
CA MET A 1 -41.13 -55.12 4.60
C MET A 1 -41.02 -53.60 4.55
N PHE A 2 -40.59 -52.96 5.63
CA PHE A 2 -40.36 -51.50 5.68
C PHE A 2 -38.86 -51.28 5.60
N ARG A 3 -38.40 -50.60 4.52
CA ARG A 3 -37.02 -50.16 4.36
C ARG A 3 -36.88 -48.75 4.86
N THR A 4 -36.27 -48.58 6.03
CA THR A 4 -35.85 -47.30 6.56
C THR A 4 -34.60 -46.82 5.86
N PHE A 5 -34.72 -45.70 5.11
CA PHE A 5 -33.55 -44.98 4.58
C PHE A 5 -32.99 -44.05 5.67
N ALA A 6 -31.84 -44.36 6.17
CA ALA A 6 -31.08 -43.45 7.04
C ALA A 6 -30.34 -42.43 6.17
N SER A 7 -30.80 -41.18 6.18
CA SER A 7 -30.10 -40.06 5.56
C SER A 7 -29.01 -39.58 6.52
N THR A 8 -27.76 -39.86 6.21
CA THR A 8 -26.58 -39.26 6.88
C THR A 8 -26.39 -37.85 6.37
N LEU A 9 -26.70 -36.87 7.22
CA LEU A 9 -26.36 -35.46 6.99
C LEU A 9 -24.87 -35.25 7.30
N ALA A 10 -24.04 -35.13 6.28
CA ALA A 10 -22.65 -34.78 6.47
C ALA A 10 -22.56 -33.27 6.76
N LEU A 11 -22.28 -32.91 8.00
CA LEU A 11 -22.01 -31.54 8.42
C LEU A 11 -20.58 -31.18 7.98
N GLY A 12 -20.47 -30.49 6.85
CA GLY A 12 -19.21 -29.93 6.36
C GLY A 12 -18.80 -28.75 7.26
N ILE A 13 -17.80 -28.95 8.09
CA ILE A 13 -17.15 -27.85 8.83
C ILE A 13 -16.26 -27.12 7.84
N ALA A 14 -16.73 -25.97 7.36
CA ALA A 14 -15.88 -25.04 6.64
C ALA A 14 -14.89 -24.44 7.64
N LEU A 15 -13.62 -24.83 7.58
CA LEU A 15 -12.53 -24.10 8.26
C LEU A 15 -12.39 -22.75 7.54
N ALA A 16 -13.08 -21.73 8.04
CA ALA A 16 -12.74 -20.36 7.70
C ALA A 16 -11.37 -20.08 8.32
N GLY A 17 -10.31 -20.10 7.47
CA GLY A 17 -8.98 -19.70 7.89
C GLY A 17 -9.06 -18.26 8.40
N ALA A 18 -8.62 -18.02 9.65
CA ALA A 18 -8.51 -16.68 10.19
C ALA A 18 -7.45 -15.92 9.36
N ALA A 19 -7.87 -14.85 8.67
CA ALA A 19 -6.94 -13.93 8.03
C ALA A 19 -6.27 -13.11 9.14
N PHE A 20 -4.95 -13.25 9.30
CA PHE A 20 -4.17 -12.44 10.23
C PHE A 20 -3.64 -11.23 9.48
N ALA A 21 -3.67 -10.05 10.16
CA ALA A 21 -3.01 -8.85 9.68
C ALA A 21 -1.50 -9.09 9.55
N GLU A 22 -0.93 -8.68 8.42
CA GLU A 22 0.50 -8.81 8.13
C GLU A 22 1.21 -7.46 8.32
N THR A 23 2.53 -7.53 8.53
CA THR A 23 3.42 -6.38 8.55
C THR A 23 4.37 -6.46 7.37
N HIS A 24 4.41 -5.40 6.58
CA HIS A 24 5.27 -5.26 5.41
C HIS A 24 6.33 -4.20 5.66
N GLU A 25 7.53 -4.39 5.13
CA GLU A 25 8.62 -3.43 5.24
C GLU A 25 8.87 -2.75 3.90
N VAL A 26 9.03 -1.43 3.94
CA VAL A 26 9.42 -0.59 2.80
C VAL A 26 10.67 0.20 3.18
N LYS A 27 11.73 0.08 2.39
CA LYS A 27 12.97 0.82 2.60
C LYS A 27 12.94 2.18 1.92
N MET A 28 13.47 3.18 2.58
CA MET A 28 13.70 4.51 2.04
C MET A 28 15.17 4.66 1.66
N LEU A 29 15.45 4.79 0.37
CA LEU A 29 16.80 4.66 -0.19
C LEU A 29 17.21 5.85 -1.05
N ASN A 30 18.49 6.22 -0.97
CA ASN A 30 19.12 7.15 -1.92
C ASN A 30 19.24 6.53 -3.32
N LYS A 31 19.44 5.20 -3.37
CA LYS A 31 19.55 4.43 -4.60
C LYS A 31 18.98 3.03 -4.38
N GLY A 32 18.05 2.64 -5.23
CA GLY A 32 17.46 1.32 -5.23
C GLY A 32 18.35 0.27 -5.89
N THR A 33 17.94 -1.00 -5.79
CA THR A 33 18.64 -2.13 -6.40
C THR A 33 18.65 -2.07 -7.93
N ASP A 34 17.67 -1.39 -8.54
CA ASP A 34 17.57 -1.14 -9.98
C ASP A 34 18.42 0.04 -10.47
N GLY A 35 19.10 0.75 -9.56
CA GLY A 35 19.91 1.92 -9.85
C GLY A 35 19.16 3.26 -9.85
N GLU A 36 17.84 3.26 -9.71
CA GLU A 36 17.04 4.48 -9.58
C GLU A 36 17.35 5.22 -8.28
N ARG A 37 17.38 6.54 -8.35
CA ARG A 37 17.70 7.39 -7.20
C ARG A 37 16.45 7.88 -6.49
N MET A 38 16.58 8.05 -5.16
CA MET A 38 15.50 8.53 -4.29
C MET A 38 14.23 7.71 -4.47
N VAL A 39 14.22 6.54 -3.85
CA VAL A 39 13.17 5.53 -4.03
C VAL A 39 12.68 4.94 -2.73
N PHE A 40 11.42 4.55 -2.72
CA PHE A 40 10.90 3.52 -1.84
C PHE A 40 11.11 2.15 -2.49
N GLU A 41 11.48 1.16 -1.72
CA GLU A 41 11.67 -0.20 -2.22
C GLU A 41 11.00 -1.22 -1.28
N PRO A 42 9.96 -1.92 -1.77
CA PRO A 42 9.37 -1.84 -3.10
C PRO A 42 8.66 -0.52 -3.37
N ALA A 43 8.51 -0.15 -4.64
CA ALA A 43 7.84 1.08 -5.06
C ALA A 43 6.33 0.90 -5.29
N PHE A 44 5.87 -0.33 -5.40
CA PHE A 44 4.47 -0.73 -5.42
C PHE A 44 4.27 -1.88 -4.43
N LEU A 45 3.18 -1.83 -3.67
CA LEU A 45 2.87 -2.85 -2.69
C LEU A 45 1.35 -3.08 -2.66
N GLN A 46 0.94 -4.34 -2.73
CA GLN A 46 -0.43 -4.74 -2.49
C GLN A 46 -0.54 -5.32 -1.09
N VAL A 47 -1.47 -4.82 -0.31
CA VAL A 47 -1.72 -5.25 1.07
C VAL A 47 -3.21 -5.51 1.30
N ALA A 48 -3.54 -6.27 2.33
CA ALA A 48 -4.91 -6.46 2.76
C ALA A 48 -5.33 -5.33 3.73
N PRO A 49 -6.63 -4.97 3.77
CA PRO A 49 -7.13 -4.08 4.82
C PRO A 49 -6.78 -4.62 6.20
N GLY A 50 -6.23 -3.77 7.07
CA GLY A 50 -5.75 -4.14 8.39
C GLY A 50 -4.25 -4.44 8.46
N ASP A 51 -3.56 -4.54 7.32
CA ASP A 51 -2.12 -4.71 7.28
C ASP A 51 -1.38 -3.43 7.68
N THR A 52 -0.20 -3.61 8.24
CA THR A 52 0.68 -2.50 8.61
C THR A 52 1.88 -2.45 7.67
N VAL A 53 2.25 -1.25 7.25
CA VAL A 53 3.49 -1.01 6.50
C VAL A 53 4.44 -0.20 7.37
N VAL A 54 5.66 -0.71 7.51
CA VAL A 54 6.75 -0.04 8.23
C VAL A 54 7.71 0.56 7.20
N PHE A 55 7.87 1.87 7.25
CA PHE A 55 8.79 2.60 6.38
C PHE A 55 10.11 2.80 7.12
N VAL A 56 11.16 2.15 6.63
CA VAL A 56 12.48 2.10 7.29
C VAL A 56 13.45 3.08 6.63
N PRO A 57 14.01 4.05 7.37
CA PRO A 57 15.00 4.97 6.84
C PRO A 57 16.37 4.30 6.72
N THR A 58 16.53 3.44 5.72
CA THR A 58 17.79 2.74 5.45
C THR A 58 18.89 3.75 5.14
N ASP A 59 18.59 4.78 4.35
CA ASP A 59 19.42 5.98 4.20
C ASP A 59 18.78 7.16 4.92
N LYS A 60 19.58 8.12 5.34
CA LYS A 60 19.14 9.34 6.03
C LYS A 60 18.43 10.32 5.11
N SER A 61 17.75 11.30 5.69
CA SER A 61 17.12 12.44 5.02
C SER A 61 15.85 12.12 4.24
N HIS A 62 15.24 11.00 4.53
CA HIS A 62 13.95 10.59 3.97
C HIS A 62 12.85 10.59 5.03
N ASN A 63 11.61 10.79 4.57
CA ASN A 63 10.41 10.51 5.34
C ASN A 63 9.39 9.75 4.48
N ALA A 64 8.34 9.29 5.12
CA ALA A 64 7.16 8.76 4.44
C ALA A 64 5.93 9.50 4.95
N GLU A 65 5.09 9.97 4.03
CA GLU A 65 3.82 10.60 4.34
C GLU A 65 2.78 10.36 3.24
N THR A 66 1.51 10.31 3.61
CA THR A 66 0.41 10.30 2.64
C THR A 66 0.18 11.69 2.06
N VAL A 67 -0.45 11.74 0.89
CA VAL A 67 -0.81 13.00 0.23
C VAL A 67 -2.33 13.10 0.13
N ASP A 68 -2.87 14.24 0.52
CA ASP A 68 -4.28 14.55 0.34
C ASP A 68 -4.63 14.44 -1.17
N GLY A 69 -5.73 13.76 -1.48
CA GLY A 69 -6.14 13.47 -2.85
C GLY A 69 -5.55 12.18 -3.44
N MET A 70 -4.42 11.70 -2.90
CA MET A 70 -3.83 10.41 -3.28
C MET A 70 -4.12 9.34 -2.22
N MET A 71 -5.34 9.31 -1.74
CA MET A 71 -5.87 8.31 -0.80
C MET A 71 -7.40 8.35 -0.81
N PRO A 72 -8.08 7.30 -0.30
CA PRO A 72 -9.53 7.31 -0.21
C PRO A 72 -10.06 8.47 0.63
N GLY A 73 -11.20 9.02 0.23
CA GLY A 73 -11.85 10.11 0.96
C GLY A 73 -12.24 9.70 2.38
N GLY A 74 -12.09 10.63 3.34
CA GLY A 74 -12.43 10.41 4.74
C GLY A 74 -11.38 9.61 5.54
N VAL A 75 -10.28 9.22 4.91
CA VAL A 75 -9.16 8.55 5.58
C VAL A 75 -8.23 9.59 6.19
N GLU A 76 -7.89 9.41 7.46
CA GLU A 76 -6.82 10.15 8.09
C GLU A 76 -5.47 9.53 7.68
N GLY A 77 -4.63 10.33 7.02
CA GLY A 77 -3.31 9.90 6.60
C GLY A 77 -2.27 9.99 7.73
N PHE A 78 -1.00 9.89 7.35
CA PHE A 78 0.11 10.02 8.28
C PHE A 78 1.22 10.90 7.72
N VAL A 79 1.98 11.50 8.62
CA VAL A 79 3.18 12.30 8.31
C VAL A 79 4.32 11.79 9.18
N GLY A 80 5.27 11.09 8.56
CA GLY A 80 6.48 10.62 9.22
C GLY A 80 7.51 11.74 9.36
N LYS A 81 8.39 11.62 10.36
CA LYS A 81 9.50 12.54 10.57
C LYS A 81 10.72 12.14 9.75
N ILE A 82 11.53 13.13 9.37
CA ILE A 82 12.77 12.91 8.62
C ILE A 82 13.71 11.98 9.37
N SER A 83 14.27 11.00 8.67
CA SER A 83 15.24 10.01 9.19
C SER A 83 14.69 9.15 10.34
N GLN A 84 13.38 9.03 10.46
CA GLN A 84 12.73 8.18 11.46
C GLN A 84 11.85 7.13 10.79
N GLU A 85 11.83 5.96 11.40
CA GLU A 85 10.89 4.89 11.05
C GLU A 85 9.47 5.34 11.37
N VAL A 86 8.53 5.00 10.50
CA VAL A 86 7.10 5.19 10.73
C VAL A 86 6.34 3.95 10.30
N ALA A 87 5.37 3.55 11.11
CA ALA A 87 4.45 2.46 10.80
C ALA A 87 3.04 3.01 10.65
N PHE A 88 2.32 2.54 9.64
CA PHE A 88 0.94 2.91 9.41
C PHE A 88 0.10 1.69 9.06
N THR A 89 -1.06 1.57 9.70
CA THR A 89 -2.02 0.49 9.44
C THR A 89 -3.07 0.96 8.44
N PHE A 90 -3.18 0.25 7.33
CA PHE A 90 -4.11 0.56 6.24
C PHE A 90 -5.42 -0.20 6.42
N ASP A 91 -6.40 0.40 7.08
CA ASP A 91 -7.69 -0.24 7.37
C ASP A 91 -8.70 -0.10 6.23
N THR A 92 -8.63 0.99 5.46
CA THR A 92 -9.59 1.29 4.39
C THR A 92 -9.04 0.88 3.04
N ALA A 93 -9.79 0.04 2.32
CA ALA A 93 -9.46 -0.37 0.96
C ALA A 93 -9.39 0.85 0.01
N GLY A 94 -8.48 0.80 -0.93
CA GLY A 94 -8.29 1.82 -1.94
C GLY A 94 -6.83 2.00 -2.33
N LEU A 95 -6.58 3.00 -3.15
CA LEU A 95 -5.25 3.32 -3.65
C LEU A 95 -4.66 4.49 -2.86
N TYR A 96 -3.42 4.34 -2.42
CA TYR A 96 -2.69 5.34 -1.65
C TYR A 96 -1.38 5.71 -2.34
N GLY A 97 -1.10 7.01 -2.40
CA GLY A 97 0.23 7.52 -2.71
C GLY A 97 0.97 7.87 -1.42
N VAL A 98 2.20 7.40 -1.29
CA VAL A 98 3.10 7.75 -0.19
C VAL A 98 4.32 8.42 -0.78
N ILE A 99 4.69 9.56 -0.24
CA ILE A 99 5.79 10.38 -0.74
C ILE A 99 6.89 10.56 0.31
N CYS A 100 8.09 10.84 -0.16
CA CYS A 100 9.13 11.46 0.64
C CYS A 100 9.10 12.96 0.34
N LYS A 101 8.72 13.77 1.31
CA LYS A 101 8.53 15.20 1.09
C LYS A 101 9.76 15.93 0.56
N PRO A 102 10.98 15.74 1.12
CA PRO A 102 12.18 16.40 0.60
C PRO A 102 12.52 16.02 -0.84
N HIS A 103 12.14 14.83 -1.29
CA HIS A 103 12.54 14.30 -2.60
C HIS A 103 11.37 14.04 -3.55
N TYR A 104 10.19 14.59 -3.23
CA TYR A 104 8.99 14.40 -4.07
C TYR A 104 9.21 14.93 -5.49
N ALA A 105 9.84 16.11 -5.62
CA ALA A 105 10.17 16.68 -6.94
C ALA A 105 11.15 15.81 -7.74
N MET A 106 11.95 14.97 -7.06
CA MET A 106 12.85 14.00 -7.69
C MET A 106 12.14 12.66 -8.02
N GLY A 107 10.86 12.55 -7.72
CA GLY A 107 10.05 11.38 -8.01
C GLY A 107 9.99 10.35 -6.89
N MET A 108 10.36 10.70 -5.66
CA MET A 108 10.31 9.76 -4.54
C MET A 108 8.88 9.57 -4.04
N VAL A 109 8.20 8.61 -4.66
CA VAL A 109 6.82 8.24 -4.43
C VAL A 109 6.66 6.73 -4.60
N MET A 110 5.74 6.16 -3.84
CA MET A 110 5.27 4.80 -4.04
C MET A 110 3.75 4.75 -4.03
N THR A 111 3.19 3.69 -4.58
CA THR A 111 1.76 3.43 -4.53
C THR A 111 1.48 2.15 -3.76
N ILE A 112 0.43 2.19 -2.94
CA ILE A 112 -0.03 1.05 -2.15
C ILE A 112 -1.48 0.78 -2.52
N GLU A 113 -1.73 -0.44 -2.98
CA GLU A 113 -3.07 -0.96 -3.22
C GLU A 113 -3.52 -1.72 -1.97
N VAL A 114 -4.56 -1.21 -1.31
CA VAL A 114 -5.15 -1.85 -0.14
C VAL A 114 -6.42 -2.57 -0.57
N GLY A 115 -6.43 -3.88 -0.46
CA GLY A 115 -7.46 -4.72 -1.06
C GLY A 115 -7.32 -4.78 -2.57
N GLU A 116 -8.43 -4.98 -3.28
CA GLU A 116 -8.48 -4.97 -4.74
C GLU A 116 -9.02 -3.62 -5.24
N VAL A 117 -8.30 -2.99 -6.16
CA VAL A 117 -8.66 -1.72 -6.78
C VAL A 117 -8.80 -1.93 -8.29
N ASP A 118 -10.00 -1.76 -8.82
CA ASP A 118 -10.30 -2.02 -10.24
C ASP A 118 -9.73 -0.98 -11.18
N ALA A 119 -9.61 0.26 -10.71
CA ALA A 119 -9.12 1.38 -11.52
C ALA A 119 -8.55 2.49 -10.63
N VAL A 120 -7.64 3.27 -11.20
CA VAL A 120 -7.14 4.49 -10.56
C VAL A 120 -8.27 5.51 -10.47
N PRO A 121 -8.60 6.03 -9.26
CA PRO A 121 -9.61 7.07 -9.13
C PRO A 121 -9.27 8.30 -9.98
N SER A 122 -10.26 8.90 -10.61
CA SER A 122 -10.06 10.09 -11.46
C SER A 122 -9.46 11.28 -10.70
N THR A 123 -9.64 11.32 -9.39
CA THR A 123 -9.14 12.38 -8.50
C THR A 123 -7.70 12.17 -8.03
N PHE A 124 -7.12 10.99 -8.29
CA PHE A 124 -5.82 10.60 -7.74
C PHE A 124 -4.68 11.56 -8.12
N PHE A 125 -4.72 12.11 -9.33
CA PHE A 125 -3.73 13.06 -9.84
C PHE A 125 -4.23 14.50 -9.96
N GLU A 126 -5.36 14.85 -9.36
CA GLU A 126 -5.90 16.22 -9.45
C GLU A 126 -5.06 17.25 -8.69
N GLY A 127 -4.37 16.83 -7.63
CA GLY A 127 -3.48 17.68 -6.88
C GLY A 127 -2.18 18.00 -7.62
N ARG A 128 -1.32 18.75 -6.97
CA ARG A 128 0.01 19.07 -7.52
C ARG A 128 0.93 17.85 -7.40
N VAL A 129 1.13 17.15 -8.50
CA VAL A 129 2.05 16.00 -8.60
C VAL A 129 3.23 16.37 -9.49
N PRO A 130 4.47 16.35 -8.98
CA PRO A 130 5.66 16.59 -9.80
C PRO A 130 5.73 15.62 -10.98
N LYS A 131 6.22 16.09 -12.12
CA LYS A 131 6.28 15.30 -13.36
C LYS A 131 6.92 13.92 -13.16
N LYS A 132 8.10 13.87 -12.54
CA LYS A 132 8.81 12.62 -12.32
C LYS A 132 8.09 11.68 -11.34
N ALA A 133 7.42 12.23 -10.34
CA ALA A 133 6.58 11.45 -9.44
C ALA A 133 5.39 10.83 -10.19
N LYS A 134 4.73 11.60 -11.06
CA LYS A 134 3.63 11.07 -11.88
C LYS A 134 4.11 9.96 -12.82
N GLU A 135 5.24 10.15 -13.48
CA GLU A 135 5.83 9.11 -14.35
C GLU A 135 6.09 7.82 -13.59
N ARG A 136 6.61 7.90 -12.37
CA ARG A 136 6.83 6.73 -11.50
C ARG A 136 5.53 6.12 -11.02
N CYS A 137 4.55 6.92 -10.63
CA CYS A 137 3.21 6.43 -10.28
C CYS A 137 2.57 5.67 -11.46
N ASP A 138 2.63 6.22 -12.66
CA ASP A 138 2.07 5.58 -13.86
C ASP A 138 2.70 4.19 -14.09
N ALA A 139 4.01 4.07 -13.92
CA ALA A 139 4.71 2.80 -14.02
C ALA A 139 4.31 1.81 -12.89
N GLN A 140 4.17 2.30 -11.66
CA GLN A 140 3.73 1.51 -10.51
C GLN A 140 2.30 1.02 -10.69
N LEU A 141 1.40 1.87 -11.17
CA LEU A 141 -0.02 1.58 -11.36
C LEU A 141 -0.30 0.62 -12.54
N SER A 142 0.70 0.33 -13.36
CA SER A 142 0.60 -0.73 -14.36
C SER A 142 0.49 -2.13 -13.73
N ASN A 143 0.67 -2.25 -12.41
CA ASN A 143 0.48 -3.49 -11.65
C ASN A 143 -0.98 -3.74 -11.22
N LEU A 144 -1.89 -2.79 -11.41
CA LEU A 144 -3.31 -2.95 -11.08
C LEU A 144 -4.02 -3.89 -12.05
#